data_64c3b3ab45e74613d9a98a1d1d4d4f94
#
_entry.id   64c3b3ab45e74613d9a98a1d1d4d4f94
#
_cell.length_a   1.000
_cell.length_b   1.000
_cell.length_c   1.000
_cell.angle_alpha   90.00
_cell.angle_beta   90.00
_cell.angle_gamma   90.00
#
_symmetry.space_group_name_H-M   'P 1'
#
loop_
_entity.id
_entity.type
_entity.pdbx_description
1 polymer ?
#
loop_
_entity_poly.entity_id
_entity_poly.type
_entity_poly.pdbx_seq_one_letter_code
_entity_poly.pdbx_strand_id
1 'polypeptide(L)'
;MMRHEAKGARDFYAKTREMLPDAQLFSALGNHDIRVFNYVDAKLPDYISEVTPESLWSLDSLGYEYIYYNELPKRRFGDIHVHHGLSIAATGSVRKDMEDLQISLIRGHSHRIASHLVTYELRNNGEGETLRGYELGHMCDEKSDGMKYMRWNY
;
A
#
# COMPACT_ATOMS: atom_id res chain seq x y z
N MET A 1 -17.86 7.37 12.44
CA MET A 1 -17.00 7.41 11.26
C MET A 1 -16.11 6.17 11.18
N MET A 2 -15.12 5.95 12.04
CA MET A 2 -14.22 4.76 11.98
C MET A 2 -14.91 3.38 11.88
N ARG A 3 -16.04 3.14 12.58
CA ARG A 3 -16.75 1.85 12.51
C ARG A 3 -17.31 1.53 11.12
N HIS A 4 -17.76 2.54 10.38
CA HIS A 4 -18.29 2.36 9.03
C HIS A 4 -17.17 2.09 8.03
N GLU A 5 -16.04 2.77 8.15
CA GLU A 5 -14.85 2.58 7.31
C GLU A 5 -14.24 1.20 7.53
N ALA A 6 -14.05 0.79 8.79
CA ALA A 6 -13.54 -0.55 9.11
C ALA A 6 -14.47 -1.66 8.61
N LYS A 7 -15.81 -1.47 8.73
CA LYS A 7 -16.78 -2.43 8.17
C LYS A 7 -16.67 -2.49 6.64
N GLY A 8 -16.63 -1.35 5.97
CA GLY A 8 -16.51 -1.30 4.50
C GLY A 8 -15.25 -1.98 3.99
N ALA A 9 -14.12 -1.78 4.66
CA ALA A 9 -12.87 -2.45 4.32
C ALA A 9 -12.95 -3.97 4.55
N ARG A 10 -13.54 -4.41 5.67
CA ARG A 10 -13.76 -5.83 5.95
C ARG A 10 -14.65 -6.49 4.89
N ASP A 11 -15.76 -5.84 4.53
CA ASP A 11 -16.67 -6.33 3.51
C ASP A 11 -15.97 -6.46 2.14
N PHE A 12 -15.09 -5.50 1.80
CA PHE A 12 -14.27 -5.55 0.60
C PHE A 12 -13.29 -6.73 0.60
N TYR A 13 -12.54 -6.94 1.70
CA TYR A 13 -11.61 -8.05 1.82
C TYR A 13 -12.34 -9.41 1.75
N ALA A 14 -13.46 -9.55 2.46
CA ALA A 14 -14.28 -10.76 2.44
C ALA A 14 -14.80 -11.05 1.01
N LYS A 15 -15.33 -10.03 0.32
CA LYS A 15 -15.81 -10.17 -1.05
C LYS A 15 -14.70 -10.55 -2.03
N THR A 16 -13.52 -9.98 -1.88
CA THR A 16 -12.36 -10.33 -2.70
C THR A 16 -11.96 -11.80 -2.50
N ARG A 17 -11.93 -12.27 -1.26
CA ARG A 17 -11.66 -13.68 -0.95
C ARG A 17 -12.73 -14.62 -1.54
N GLU A 18 -14.01 -14.25 -1.45
CA GLU A 18 -15.11 -15.01 -2.05
C GLU A 18 -14.96 -15.13 -3.57
N MET A 19 -14.55 -14.05 -4.23
CA MET A 19 -14.35 -14.02 -5.69
C MET A 19 -13.09 -14.76 -6.15
N LEU A 20 -12.08 -14.83 -5.28
CA LEU A 20 -10.75 -15.38 -5.59
C LEU A 20 -10.34 -16.40 -4.49
N PRO A 21 -11.05 -17.52 -4.35
CA PRO A 21 -10.89 -18.44 -3.21
C PRO A 21 -9.50 -19.09 -3.15
N ASP A 22 -8.87 -19.36 -4.28
CA ASP A 22 -7.58 -20.04 -4.39
C ASP A 22 -6.39 -19.09 -4.59
N ALA A 23 -6.64 -17.78 -4.68
CA ALA A 23 -5.58 -16.81 -4.92
C ALA A 23 -4.77 -16.53 -3.65
N GLN A 24 -3.48 -16.28 -3.83
CA GLN A 24 -2.65 -15.64 -2.80
C GLN A 24 -3.02 -14.16 -2.74
N LEU A 25 -3.62 -13.74 -1.63
CA LEU A 25 -4.04 -12.36 -1.42
C LEU A 25 -3.05 -11.64 -0.51
N PHE A 26 -2.73 -10.42 -0.89
CA PHE A 26 -1.75 -9.59 -0.19
C PHE A 26 -2.27 -8.16 -0.04
N SER A 27 -2.10 -7.59 1.16
CA SER A 27 -2.46 -6.21 1.46
C SER A 27 -1.25 -5.41 1.92
N ALA A 28 -0.97 -4.29 1.27
CA ALA A 28 -0.01 -3.30 1.76
C ALA A 28 -0.79 -2.21 2.50
N LEU A 29 -0.78 -2.27 3.84
CA LEU A 29 -1.48 -1.31 4.67
C LEU A 29 -0.88 0.08 4.49
N GLY A 30 -1.73 1.08 4.32
CA GLY A 30 -1.34 2.42 3.99
C GLY A 30 -1.20 3.35 5.20
N ASN A 31 -0.77 4.57 4.93
CA ASN A 31 -0.66 5.61 5.94
C ASN A 31 -1.99 6.01 6.58
N HIS A 32 -3.12 5.75 5.93
CA HIS A 32 -4.45 5.92 6.51
C HIS A 32 -4.81 4.79 7.47
N ASP A 33 -4.43 3.57 7.14
CA ASP A 33 -4.68 2.39 7.99
C ASP A 33 -3.90 2.50 9.30
N ILE A 34 -2.63 2.92 9.24
CA ILE A 34 -1.79 3.05 10.44
C ILE A 34 -2.27 4.15 11.41
N ARG A 35 -3.10 5.10 10.97
CA ARG A 35 -3.64 6.15 11.85
C ARG A 35 -4.46 5.60 13.00
N VAL A 36 -5.16 4.49 12.79
CA VAL A 36 -5.95 3.84 13.85
C VAL A 36 -5.02 3.32 14.95
N PHE A 37 -3.95 2.63 14.56
CA PHE A 37 -2.96 2.10 15.49
C PHE A 37 -2.25 3.23 16.25
N ASN A 38 -1.79 4.25 15.55
CA ASN A 38 -1.13 5.41 16.16
C ASN A 38 -2.06 6.17 17.14
N TYR A 39 -3.36 6.26 16.81
CA TYR A 39 -4.33 6.89 17.70
C TYR A 39 -4.53 6.07 18.98
N VAL A 40 -4.68 4.74 18.85
CA VAL A 40 -4.86 3.86 20.01
C VAL A 40 -3.60 3.86 20.87
N ASP A 41 -2.43 3.74 20.29
CA ASP A 41 -1.16 3.80 21.00
C ASP A 41 -1.02 5.10 21.81
N ALA A 42 -1.34 6.24 21.20
CA ALA A 42 -1.20 7.54 21.83
C ALA A 42 -2.29 7.87 22.87
N LYS A 43 -3.49 7.32 22.76
CA LYS A 43 -4.66 7.70 23.56
C LYS A 43 -5.20 6.59 24.44
N LEU A 44 -4.97 5.36 24.10
CA LEU A 44 -5.50 4.16 24.75
C LEU A 44 -4.45 3.03 24.74
N PRO A 45 -3.24 3.27 25.27
CA PRO A 45 -2.11 2.33 25.12
C PRO A 45 -2.40 0.93 25.67
N ASP A 46 -3.23 0.82 26.71
CA ASP A 46 -3.62 -0.48 27.28
C ASP A 46 -4.41 -1.37 26.31
N TYR A 47 -4.98 -0.78 25.24
CA TYR A 47 -5.77 -1.49 24.24
C TYR A 47 -5.04 -1.73 22.92
N ILE A 48 -3.78 -1.33 22.80
CA ILE A 48 -3.05 -1.44 21.52
C ILE A 48 -2.91 -2.88 21.04
N SER A 49 -2.77 -3.83 21.94
CA SER A 49 -2.68 -5.25 21.62
C SER A 49 -3.98 -5.86 21.06
N GLU A 50 -5.12 -5.21 21.30
CA GLU A 50 -6.43 -5.65 20.82
C GLU A 50 -6.74 -5.09 19.43
N VAL A 51 -6.03 -4.04 19.00
CA VAL A 51 -6.24 -3.38 17.72
C VAL A 51 -5.23 -3.90 16.72
N THR A 52 -5.65 -4.86 15.93
CA THR A 52 -4.83 -5.54 14.93
C THR A 52 -5.54 -5.52 13.57
N PRO A 53 -4.82 -5.79 12.45
CA PRO A 53 -5.47 -6.00 11.16
C PRO A 53 -6.53 -7.10 11.18
N GLU A 54 -6.35 -8.14 12.01
CA GLU A 54 -7.35 -9.18 12.22
C GLU A 54 -8.60 -8.63 12.92
N SER A 55 -8.45 -7.91 14.04
CA SER A 55 -9.59 -7.37 14.79
C SER A 55 -10.39 -6.32 13.99
N LEU A 56 -9.71 -5.54 13.14
CA LEU A 56 -10.34 -4.50 12.33
C LEU A 56 -10.94 -5.05 11.03
N TRP A 57 -10.19 -5.91 10.31
CA TRP A 57 -10.49 -6.27 8.91
C TRP A 57 -10.53 -7.77 8.65
N SER A 58 -10.27 -8.61 9.65
CA SER A 58 -10.26 -10.08 9.55
C SER A 58 -9.25 -10.62 8.52
N LEU A 59 -8.09 -9.97 8.38
CA LEU A 59 -7.13 -10.30 7.33
C LEU A 59 -6.55 -11.71 7.48
N ASP A 60 -6.20 -12.11 8.70
CA ASP A 60 -5.64 -13.45 8.97
C ASP A 60 -6.69 -14.53 8.71
N SER A 61 -7.92 -14.35 9.23
CA SER A 61 -9.04 -15.27 9.02
C SER A 61 -9.42 -15.41 7.54
N LEU A 62 -9.23 -14.35 6.74
CA LEU A 62 -9.49 -14.35 5.31
C LEU A 62 -8.28 -14.85 4.49
N GLY A 63 -7.17 -15.19 5.15
CA GLY A 63 -5.97 -15.71 4.50
C GLY A 63 -5.22 -14.67 3.67
N TYR A 64 -5.23 -13.43 4.11
CA TYR A 64 -4.38 -12.39 3.52
C TYR A 64 -3.01 -12.39 4.17
N GLU A 65 -1.99 -12.26 3.37
CA GLU A 65 -0.70 -11.76 3.84
C GLU A 65 -0.71 -10.22 3.78
N TYR A 66 -0.06 -9.55 4.74
CA TYR A 66 0.01 -8.09 4.73
C TYR A 66 1.34 -7.58 5.26
N ILE A 67 1.63 -6.32 4.95
CA ILE A 67 2.73 -5.55 5.55
C ILE A 67 2.18 -4.23 6.09
N TYR A 68 2.78 -3.76 7.16
CA TYR A 68 2.49 -2.43 7.68
C TYR A 68 3.18 -1.34 6.85
N TYR A 69 2.63 -0.13 6.90
CA TYR A 69 3.14 1.03 6.19
C TYR A 69 4.62 1.36 6.48
N ASN A 70 5.08 1.10 7.69
CA ASN A 70 6.44 1.36 8.17
C ASN A 70 7.41 0.18 7.99
N GLU A 71 6.95 -0.92 7.42
CA GLU A 71 7.81 -2.06 7.08
C GLU A 71 8.47 -1.87 5.71
N LEU A 72 9.55 -2.60 5.48
CA LEU A 72 10.19 -2.62 4.16
C LEU A 72 9.31 -3.33 3.13
N PRO A 73 9.36 -2.91 1.85
CA PRO A 73 8.62 -3.58 0.78
C PRO A 73 8.91 -5.08 0.71
N LYS A 74 7.86 -5.88 0.54
CA LYS A 74 8.00 -7.34 0.39
C LYS A 74 8.02 -7.74 -1.08
N ARG A 75 8.97 -8.58 -1.45
CA ARG A 75 9.07 -9.17 -2.78
C ARG A 75 7.89 -10.11 -3.02
N ARG A 76 7.14 -9.94 -4.12
CA ARG A 76 5.92 -10.69 -4.41
C ARG A 76 5.83 -11.26 -5.82
N PHE A 77 6.28 -10.53 -6.84
CA PHE A 77 6.14 -10.92 -8.23
C PHE A 77 7.54 -11.02 -8.88
N GLY A 78 8.19 -12.18 -8.76
CA GLY A 78 9.57 -12.34 -9.23
C GLY A 78 10.52 -11.43 -8.45
N ASP A 79 11.08 -10.41 -9.11
CA ASP A 79 11.96 -9.37 -8.55
C ASP A 79 11.21 -8.10 -8.14
N ILE A 80 9.88 -8.05 -8.34
CA ILE A 80 9.07 -6.87 -8.01
C ILE A 80 8.59 -6.95 -6.57
N HIS A 81 8.80 -5.86 -5.84
CA HIS A 81 8.33 -5.66 -4.48
C HIS A 81 6.99 -4.92 -4.46
N VAL A 82 6.24 -5.10 -3.39
CA VAL A 82 4.97 -4.41 -3.16
C VAL A 82 5.05 -3.62 -1.86
N HIS A 83 4.57 -2.38 -1.90
CA HIS A 83 4.46 -1.50 -0.75
C HIS A 83 3.35 -0.47 -0.96
N HIS A 84 2.85 0.16 0.10
CA HIS A 84 1.91 1.26 -0.05
C HIS A 84 2.53 2.48 -0.76
N GLY A 85 3.81 2.72 -0.55
CA GLY A 85 4.57 3.87 -1.05
C GLY A 85 5.01 4.80 0.08
N LEU A 86 6.19 5.37 -0.04
CA LEU A 86 6.80 6.24 0.96
C LEU A 86 6.78 7.72 0.51
N SER A 87 7.16 7.97 -0.73
CA SER A 87 7.22 9.31 -1.29
C SER A 87 5.85 9.87 -1.63
N ILE A 88 5.62 11.14 -1.32
CA ILE A 88 4.44 11.93 -1.69
C ILE A 88 4.76 12.97 -2.75
N ALA A 89 5.88 12.85 -3.45
CA ALA A 89 6.29 13.80 -4.48
C ALA A 89 5.19 14.02 -5.50
N ALA A 90 4.97 15.25 -5.90
CA ALA A 90 3.91 15.63 -6.84
C ALA A 90 4.06 14.93 -8.21
N THR A 91 5.29 14.67 -8.61
CA THR A 91 5.64 13.91 -9.82
C THR A 91 6.78 12.95 -9.52
N GLY A 92 6.75 11.77 -10.13
CA GLY A 92 7.85 10.81 -10.01
C GLY A 92 8.01 10.17 -8.64
N SER A 93 6.94 10.07 -7.85
CA SER A 93 7.00 9.45 -6.51
C SER A 93 7.44 7.99 -6.57
N VAL A 94 6.98 7.19 -7.53
CA VAL A 94 7.46 5.82 -7.70
C VAL A 94 8.93 5.77 -8.10
N ARG A 95 9.37 6.70 -8.95
CA ARG A 95 10.77 6.80 -9.33
C ARG A 95 11.66 7.08 -8.11
N LYS A 96 11.24 8.02 -7.27
CA LYS A 96 11.96 8.34 -6.04
C LYS A 96 12.07 7.14 -5.10
N ASP A 97 10.96 6.42 -4.86
CA ASP A 97 10.98 5.23 -4.02
C ASP A 97 11.86 4.12 -4.62
N MET A 98 11.84 3.93 -5.94
CA MET A 98 12.73 2.98 -6.62
C MET A 98 14.22 3.36 -6.46
N GLU A 99 14.54 4.63 -6.63
CA GLU A 99 15.91 5.14 -6.50
C GLU A 99 16.42 5.05 -5.05
N ASP A 100 15.56 5.38 -4.08
CA ASP A 100 15.91 5.32 -2.67
C ASP A 100 16.09 3.87 -2.17
N LEU A 101 15.24 2.93 -2.65
CA LEU A 101 15.23 1.54 -2.21
C LEU A 101 16.05 0.60 -3.10
N GLN A 102 16.43 1.03 -4.31
CA GLN A 102 17.15 0.23 -5.31
C GLN A 102 16.42 -1.09 -5.64
N ILE A 103 15.10 -1.04 -5.82
CA ILE A 103 14.26 -2.19 -6.13
C ILE A 103 13.21 -1.85 -7.19
N SER A 104 12.74 -2.89 -7.91
CA SER A 104 11.50 -2.80 -8.70
C SER A 104 10.30 -2.81 -7.76
N LEU A 105 9.31 -1.92 -7.98
CA LEU A 105 8.27 -1.63 -7.02
C LEU A 105 6.89 -1.43 -7.66
N ILE A 106 5.87 -2.06 -7.07
CA ILE A 106 4.46 -1.71 -7.24
C ILE A 106 3.98 -0.98 -6.00
N ARG A 107 3.36 0.18 -6.18
CA ARG A 107 2.89 1.02 -5.07
C ARG A 107 1.55 1.72 -5.35
N GLY A 108 0.92 2.22 -4.27
CA GLY A 108 -0.21 3.14 -4.30
C GLY A 108 0.18 4.54 -3.82
N HIS A 109 -0.50 5.04 -2.81
CA HIS A 109 -0.27 6.26 -2.03
C HIS A 109 -0.49 7.59 -2.75
N SER A 110 0.08 7.78 -3.93
CA SER A 110 -0.04 9.04 -4.69
C SER A 110 -1.40 9.24 -5.35
N HIS A 111 -2.22 8.20 -5.40
CA HIS A 111 -3.50 8.14 -6.10
C HIS A 111 -3.41 8.37 -7.62
N ARG A 112 -2.23 8.28 -8.19
CA ARG A 112 -1.97 8.46 -9.63
C ARG A 112 -1.66 7.13 -10.27
N ILE A 113 -1.82 7.07 -11.58
CA ILE A 113 -1.32 5.96 -12.40
C ILE A 113 -0.04 6.43 -13.07
N ALA A 114 1.04 5.71 -12.83
CA ALA A 114 2.33 5.99 -13.45
C ALA A 114 3.15 4.71 -13.60
N SER A 115 4.08 4.71 -14.55
CA SER A 115 5.12 3.70 -14.66
C SER A 115 6.46 4.37 -14.94
N HIS A 116 7.52 3.81 -14.36
CA HIS A 116 8.89 4.23 -14.57
C HIS A 116 9.80 3.05 -14.83
N LEU A 117 10.76 3.28 -15.71
CA LEU A 117 11.88 2.38 -15.99
C LEU A 117 13.17 3.16 -15.74
N VAL A 118 14.06 2.60 -14.93
CA VAL A 118 15.37 3.20 -14.67
C VAL A 118 16.42 2.12 -14.86
N THR A 119 17.33 2.33 -15.78
CA THR A 119 18.47 1.43 -16.00
C THR A 119 19.70 1.99 -15.34
N TYR A 120 20.30 1.21 -14.47
CA TYR A 120 21.57 1.50 -13.83
C TYR A 120 22.67 0.69 -14.51
N GLU A 121 23.75 1.34 -14.89
CA GLU A 121 24.97 0.64 -15.30
C GLU A 121 25.66 0.06 -14.05
N LEU A 122 25.76 -1.25 -13.96
CA LEU A 122 26.55 -1.89 -12.92
C LEU A 122 28.03 -1.63 -13.13
N ARG A 123 28.69 -1.06 -12.13
CA ARG A 123 30.07 -0.55 -12.21
C ARG A 123 31.15 -1.59 -12.55
N ASN A 124 30.85 -2.89 -12.52
CA ASN A 124 31.91 -3.93 -12.55
C ASN A 124 31.82 -4.98 -13.66
N ASN A 125 30.74 -5.12 -14.41
CA ASN A 125 30.64 -6.13 -15.47
C ASN A 125 29.90 -5.71 -16.75
N GLY A 126 29.50 -4.43 -16.85
CA GLY A 126 28.86 -3.91 -18.07
C GLY A 126 27.40 -4.37 -18.29
N GLU A 127 26.83 -5.13 -17.37
CA GLU A 127 25.40 -5.48 -17.41
C GLU A 127 24.59 -4.44 -16.64
N GLY A 128 23.67 -3.77 -17.31
CA GLY A 128 22.76 -2.81 -16.70
C GLY A 128 21.60 -3.52 -16.01
N GLU A 129 21.28 -3.11 -14.79
CA GLU A 129 20.06 -3.52 -14.11
C GLU A 129 18.94 -2.53 -14.41
N THR A 130 17.76 -3.03 -14.84
CA THR A 130 16.59 -2.19 -15.08
C THR A 130 15.57 -2.39 -13.97
N LEU A 131 15.36 -1.36 -13.17
CA LEU A 131 14.28 -1.33 -12.20
C LEU A 131 12.99 -0.84 -12.85
N ARG A 132 11.88 -1.41 -12.38
CA ARG A 132 10.52 -1.11 -12.88
C ARG A 132 9.65 -0.63 -11.73
N GLY A 133 9.01 0.51 -11.88
CA GLY A 133 8.10 1.07 -10.89
C GLY A 133 6.71 1.31 -11.47
N TYR A 134 5.71 0.96 -10.68
CA TYR A 134 4.30 1.11 -11.04
C TYR A 134 3.53 1.75 -9.91
N GLU A 135 2.79 2.82 -10.21
CA GLU A 135 1.78 3.41 -9.33
C GLU A 135 0.39 2.98 -9.82
N LEU A 136 -0.41 2.39 -8.93
CA LEU A 136 -1.68 1.75 -9.32
C LEU A 136 -2.89 2.68 -9.28
N GLY A 137 -2.73 3.94 -8.88
CA GLY A 137 -3.85 4.86 -8.73
C GLY A 137 -4.73 4.52 -7.51
N HIS A 138 -6.03 4.74 -7.62
CA HIS A 138 -7.01 4.46 -6.57
C HIS A 138 -8.35 4.00 -7.17
N MET A 139 -9.17 3.34 -6.34
CA MET A 139 -10.52 2.91 -6.68
C MET A 139 -11.59 3.70 -5.90
N CYS A 140 -11.26 4.88 -5.40
CA CYS A 140 -12.20 5.71 -4.64
C CYS A 140 -13.21 6.39 -5.56
N ASP A 141 -14.43 6.59 -5.06
CA ASP A 141 -15.37 7.48 -5.70
C ASP A 141 -14.92 8.94 -5.53
N GLU A 142 -14.43 9.54 -6.61
CA GLU A 142 -13.92 10.93 -6.62
C GLU A 142 -14.99 11.97 -6.27
N LYS A 143 -16.28 11.61 -6.37
CA LYS A 143 -17.40 12.48 -6.00
C LYS A 143 -17.73 12.43 -4.52
N SER A 144 -17.20 11.45 -3.79
CA SER A 144 -17.44 11.30 -2.36
C SER A 144 -16.87 12.48 -1.56
N ASP A 145 -17.50 12.77 -0.42
CA ASP A 145 -17.04 13.84 0.47
C ASP A 145 -15.63 13.58 1.02
N GLY A 146 -15.26 12.32 1.22
CA GLY A 146 -13.94 11.92 1.68
C GLY A 146 -12.82 12.24 0.68
N MET A 147 -13.16 12.46 -0.60
CA MET A 147 -12.18 12.75 -1.66
C MET A 147 -12.10 14.24 -2.02
N LYS A 148 -12.80 15.12 -1.30
CA LYS A 148 -12.80 16.56 -1.59
C LYS A 148 -11.40 17.18 -1.56
N TYR A 149 -10.52 16.69 -0.72
CA TYR A 149 -9.13 17.18 -0.62
C TYR A 149 -8.29 16.92 -1.89
N MET A 150 -8.68 15.95 -2.72
CA MET A 150 -7.98 15.65 -3.97
C MET A 150 -8.36 16.56 -5.14
N ARG A 151 -9.53 17.20 -5.09
CA ARG A 151 -10.05 18.02 -6.18
C ARG A 151 -9.24 19.28 -6.48
N TRP A 152 -8.33 19.67 -5.60
CA TRP A 152 -7.50 20.88 -5.72
C TRP A 152 -6.14 20.64 -6.38
N ASN A 153 -5.84 19.40 -6.76
CA ASN A 153 -4.53 18.99 -7.28
C ASN A 153 -4.54 18.61 -8.78
N TYR A 154 -5.62 18.98 -9.51
CA TYR A 154 -5.74 18.79 -10.96
C TYR A 154 -5.87 20.11 -11.69
#